data_851a87f428c971792b0d33e0b1661bcb
#
_entry.id   851a87f428c971792b0d33e0b1661bcb
#
_cell.length_a   1.000
_cell.length_b   1.000
_cell.length_c   1.000
_cell.angle_alpha   90.00
_cell.angle_beta   90.00
_cell.angle_gamma   90.00
#
_symmetry.space_group_name_H-M   'P 1'
#
loop_
_entity.id
_entity.type
_entity.pdbx_description
1 polymer ?
#
loop_
_entity_poly.entity_id
_entity_poly.type
_entity_poly.pdbx_seq_one_letter_code
_entity_poly.pdbx_strand_id
1 'polypeptide(L)'
;MQNRVALIEEKKPDLVVSIHQNSFSASTKGAQVFYHKSSEEGKRLAGILQQSIKEKADKENHRVEKANASYYMLRKVSCPIVIVECGFLSNPDEERLLNDEKYQKKMVEGIAEGIENFLYK
;
A
#
# COMPACT_ATOMS: atom_id res chain seq x y z
N MET A 1 12.75 -11.82 2.90
CA MET A 1 11.51 -12.08 2.13
C MET A 1 10.95 -13.46 2.40
N GLN A 2 11.72 -14.51 2.20
CA GLN A 2 11.23 -15.88 2.40
C GLN A 2 10.72 -16.12 3.83
N ASN A 3 11.40 -15.56 4.82
CA ASN A 3 11.00 -15.71 6.23
C ASN A 3 9.67 -15.00 6.52
N ARG A 4 9.43 -13.86 5.86
CA ARG A 4 8.17 -13.13 6.00
C ARG A 4 7.02 -13.92 5.37
N VAL A 5 7.24 -14.49 4.21
CA VAL A 5 6.23 -15.30 3.54
C VAL A 5 5.88 -16.53 4.38
N ALA A 6 6.90 -17.22 4.93
CA ALA A 6 6.69 -18.38 5.78
C ALA A 6 5.86 -18.02 7.01
N LEU A 7 6.15 -16.88 7.64
CA LEU A 7 5.41 -16.41 8.81
C LEU A 7 3.95 -16.13 8.45
N ILE A 8 3.70 -15.46 7.32
CA ILE A 8 2.35 -15.14 6.87
C ILE A 8 1.56 -16.41 6.61
N GLU A 9 2.16 -17.38 5.90
CA GLU A 9 1.48 -18.64 5.61
C GLU A 9 1.20 -19.45 6.88
N GLU A 10 2.07 -19.36 7.88
CA GLU A 10 1.84 -19.99 9.19
C GLU A 10 0.69 -19.33 9.95
N LYS A 11 0.65 -18.00 9.98
CA LYS A 11 -0.36 -17.24 10.74
C LYS A 11 -1.73 -17.22 10.07
N LYS A 12 -1.79 -17.43 8.76
CA LYS A 12 -3.02 -17.44 7.97
C LYS A 12 -3.91 -16.22 8.22
N PRO A 13 -3.38 -15.00 8.04
CA PRO A 13 -4.18 -13.79 8.24
C PRO A 13 -5.25 -13.66 7.16
N ASP A 14 -6.25 -12.83 7.43
CA ASP A 14 -7.31 -12.53 6.45
C ASP A 14 -6.80 -11.64 5.32
N LEU A 15 -5.80 -10.82 5.60
CA LEU A 15 -5.15 -9.97 4.59
C LEU A 15 -3.77 -9.55 5.10
N VAL A 16 -2.95 -9.07 4.19
CA VAL A 16 -1.63 -8.51 4.53
C VAL A 16 -1.47 -7.17 3.85
N VAL A 17 -1.02 -6.18 4.60
CA VAL A 17 -0.63 -4.88 4.06
C VAL A 17 0.85 -4.66 4.38
N SER A 18 1.67 -4.58 3.36
CA SER A 18 3.10 -4.30 3.49
C SER A 18 3.33 -2.83 3.16
N ILE A 19 3.94 -2.10 4.09
CA ILE A 19 4.10 -0.65 3.98
C ILE A 19 5.55 -0.33 3.64
N HIS A 20 5.74 0.44 2.58
CA HIS A 20 7.06 0.80 2.07
C HIS A 20 7.16 2.28 1.78
N GLN A 21 8.40 2.77 1.74
CA GLN A 21 8.75 4.06 1.17
C GLN A 21 9.65 3.77 -0.02
N ASN A 22 9.41 4.46 -1.13
CA ASN A 22 10.11 4.17 -2.38
C ASN A 22 11.08 5.29 -2.76
N SER A 23 11.85 5.06 -3.81
CA SER A 23 12.77 6.05 -4.37
C SER A 23 12.83 5.80 -5.88
N PHE A 24 12.76 6.87 -6.65
CA PHE A 24 12.84 6.76 -8.11
C PHE A 24 13.44 8.06 -8.67
N SER A 25 12.71 8.84 -9.44
CA SER A 25 13.21 10.15 -9.89
C SER A 25 12.80 11.23 -8.87
N ALA A 26 13.49 12.39 -8.92
CA ALA A 26 13.19 13.50 -8.02
C ALA A 26 11.79 14.08 -8.24
N SER A 27 11.18 13.85 -9.40
CA SER A 27 9.85 14.34 -9.73
C SER A 27 8.73 13.32 -9.44
N THR A 28 9.07 12.07 -9.14
CA THR A 28 8.08 11.02 -8.89
C THR A 28 7.45 11.24 -7.52
N LYS A 29 6.13 11.23 -7.47
CA LYS A 29 5.38 11.48 -6.23
C LYS A 29 4.05 10.74 -6.20
N GLY A 30 3.45 10.70 -5.01
CA GLY A 30 2.12 10.14 -4.79
C GLY A 30 2.16 8.70 -4.30
N ALA A 31 1.41 8.42 -3.24
CA ALA A 31 1.26 7.06 -2.72
C ALA A 31 0.57 6.18 -3.75
N GLN A 32 0.97 4.92 -3.81
CA GLN A 32 0.37 3.95 -4.74
C GLN A 32 0.33 2.57 -4.12
N VAL A 33 -0.76 1.85 -4.36
CA VAL A 33 -0.98 0.51 -3.81
C VAL A 33 -0.85 -0.50 -4.94
N PHE A 34 -0.05 -1.53 -4.70
CA PHE A 34 0.21 -2.60 -5.67
C PHE A 34 -0.43 -3.91 -5.23
N TYR A 35 -0.93 -4.67 -6.18
CA TYR A 35 -1.51 -5.99 -5.95
C TYR A 35 -1.04 -6.97 -7.03
N HIS A 36 -1.18 -8.28 -6.77
CA HIS A 36 -0.81 -9.27 -7.78
C HIS A 36 -1.88 -9.33 -8.88
N LYS A 37 -1.44 -9.31 -10.13
CA LYS A 37 -2.35 -9.22 -11.29
C LYS A 37 -3.39 -10.33 -11.37
N SER A 38 -3.14 -11.48 -10.76
CA SER A 38 -4.08 -12.61 -10.78
C SER A 38 -5.01 -12.63 -9.55
N SER A 39 -4.87 -11.70 -8.62
CA SER A 39 -5.66 -11.68 -7.39
C SER A 39 -6.80 -10.67 -7.47
N GLU A 40 -8.04 -11.14 -7.59
CA GLU A 40 -9.21 -10.27 -7.60
C GLU A 40 -9.43 -9.60 -6.25
N GLU A 41 -9.25 -10.33 -5.16
CA GLU A 41 -9.38 -9.77 -3.82
C GLU A 41 -8.25 -8.81 -3.50
N GLY A 42 -7.03 -9.09 -3.98
CA GLY A 42 -5.93 -8.15 -3.86
C GLY A 42 -6.23 -6.84 -4.59
N LYS A 43 -6.81 -6.92 -5.77
CA LYS A 43 -7.22 -5.73 -6.53
C LYS A 43 -8.29 -4.94 -5.78
N ARG A 44 -9.28 -5.61 -5.21
CA ARG A 44 -10.34 -4.95 -4.44
C ARG A 44 -9.77 -4.24 -3.22
N LEU A 45 -8.92 -4.92 -2.48
CA LEU A 45 -8.25 -4.32 -1.31
C LEU A 45 -7.41 -3.11 -1.73
N ALA A 46 -6.63 -3.25 -2.81
CA ALA A 46 -5.77 -2.18 -3.30
C ALA A 46 -6.57 -0.95 -3.71
N GLY A 47 -7.69 -1.15 -4.41
CA GLY A 47 -8.55 -0.03 -4.83
C GLY A 47 -9.16 0.71 -3.65
N ILE A 48 -9.63 -0.03 -2.65
CA ILE A 48 -10.19 0.55 -1.44
C ILE A 48 -9.12 1.36 -0.69
N LEU A 49 -7.93 0.79 -0.53
CA LEU A 49 -6.82 1.49 0.14
C LEU A 49 -6.35 2.72 -0.63
N GLN A 50 -6.23 2.61 -1.95
CA GLN A 50 -5.81 3.74 -2.79
C GLN A 50 -6.76 4.93 -2.61
N GLN A 51 -8.06 4.67 -2.63
CA GLN A 51 -9.07 5.70 -2.46
C GLN A 51 -9.05 6.27 -1.04
N SER A 52 -8.97 5.43 -0.04
CA SER A 52 -8.96 5.85 1.36
C SER A 52 -7.73 6.71 1.69
N ILE A 53 -6.55 6.30 1.21
CA ILE A 53 -5.31 7.06 1.40
C ILE A 53 -5.42 8.42 0.71
N LYS A 54 -5.95 8.45 -0.50
CA LYS A 54 -6.15 9.70 -1.22
C LYS A 54 -7.04 10.66 -0.43
N GLU A 55 -8.16 10.18 0.07
CA GLU A 55 -9.10 11.02 0.82
C GLU A 55 -8.53 11.55 2.12
N LYS A 56 -7.74 10.75 2.83
CA LYS A 56 -7.21 11.11 4.14
C LYS A 56 -5.91 11.90 4.07
N ALA A 57 -5.02 11.55 3.15
CA ALA A 57 -3.66 12.07 3.17
C ALA A 57 -3.32 13.00 2.00
N ASP A 58 -3.84 12.76 0.80
CA ASP A 58 -3.44 13.52 -0.37
C ASP A 58 -4.55 13.55 -1.43
N LYS A 59 -5.43 14.50 -1.33
CA LYS A 59 -6.59 14.63 -2.23
C LYS A 59 -6.20 14.95 -3.67
N GLU A 60 -4.99 15.42 -3.89
CA GLU A 60 -4.49 15.75 -5.23
C GLU A 60 -3.77 14.59 -5.90
N ASN A 61 -3.63 13.48 -5.21
CA ASN A 61 -2.99 12.29 -5.76
C ASN A 61 -3.87 11.68 -6.85
N HIS A 62 -3.32 11.55 -8.05
CA HIS A 62 -4.03 10.98 -9.19
C HIS A 62 -3.70 9.51 -9.46
N ARG A 63 -2.83 8.92 -8.64
CA ARG A 63 -2.48 7.52 -8.83
C ARG A 63 -3.66 6.61 -8.51
N VAL A 64 -3.69 5.48 -9.21
CA VAL A 64 -4.67 4.42 -8.96
C VAL A 64 -3.91 3.15 -8.60
N GLU A 65 -4.59 2.18 -8.03
CA GLU A 65 -3.99 0.89 -7.71
C GLU A 65 -3.39 0.27 -8.97
N LYS A 66 -2.29 -0.47 -8.81
CA LYS A 66 -1.54 -0.99 -9.96
C LYS A 66 -1.23 -2.46 -9.79
N ALA A 67 -1.47 -3.24 -10.85
CA ALA A 67 -1.10 -4.65 -10.87
C ALA A 67 0.42 -4.81 -10.98
N ASN A 68 0.96 -5.79 -10.28
CA ASN A 68 2.37 -6.14 -10.33
C ASN A 68 2.52 -7.65 -10.26
N ALA A 69 3.35 -8.22 -11.13
CA ALA A 69 3.57 -9.67 -11.18
C ALA A 69 4.95 -10.07 -10.68
N SER A 70 5.81 -9.11 -10.33
CA SER A 70 7.20 -9.39 -10.02
C SER A 70 7.56 -9.36 -8.53
N TYR A 71 6.82 -8.63 -7.70
CA TYR A 71 7.11 -8.58 -6.27
C TYR A 71 6.95 -9.96 -5.64
N TYR A 72 8.00 -10.40 -4.96
CA TYR A 72 8.06 -11.73 -4.38
C TYR A 72 6.90 -12.01 -3.41
N MET A 73 6.63 -11.10 -2.48
CA MET A 73 5.57 -11.28 -1.51
C MET A 73 4.20 -11.36 -2.17
N LEU A 74 3.95 -10.56 -3.20
CA LEU A 74 2.69 -10.59 -3.91
C LEU A 74 2.46 -11.94 -4.62
N ARG A 75 3.54 -12.56 -5.10
CA ARG A 75 3.44 -13.85 -5.81
C ARG A 75 3.27 -15.04 -4.88
N LYS A 76 3.83 -14.96 -3.67
CA LYS A 76 3.99 -16.14 -2.81
C LYS A 76 2.97 -16.25 -1.68
N VAL A 77 2.29 -15.18 -1.35
CA VAL A 77 1.31 -15.17 -0.26
C VAL A 77 -0.07 -15.50 -0.82
N SER A 78 -0.77 -16.44 -0.17
CA SER A 78 -2.05 -16.95 -0.68
C SER A 78 -3.26 -16.10 -0.30
N CYS A 79 -3.20 -15.36 0.80
CA CYS A 79 -4.30 -14.46 1.18
C CYS A 79 -4.21 -13.14 0.40
N PRO A 80 -5.27 -12.30 0.43
CA PRO A 80 -5.18 -10.97 -0.17
C PRO A 80 -4.00 -10.20 0.42
N ILE A 81 -3.12 -9.72 -0.44
CA ILE A 81 -1.93 -8.97 -0.03
C ILE A 81 -1.72 -7.79 -0.96
N VAL A 82 -1.37 -6.65 -0.38
CA VAL A 82 -1.01 -5.45 -1.13
C VAL A 82 0.27 -4.85 -0.58
N ILE A 83 0.95 -4.09 -1.43
CA ILE A 83 2.09 -3.28 -1.02
C ILE A 83 1.67 -1.82 -1.14
N VAL A 84 1.74 -1.07 -0.04
CA VAL A 84 1.46 0.36 -0.01
C VAL A 84 2.79 1.10 -0.08
N GLU A 85 3.05 1.74 -1.21
CA GLU A 85 4.17 2.68 -1.34
C GLU A 85 3.66 4.05 -0.89
N CYS A 86 4.11 4.48 0.29
CA CYS A 86 3.60 5.70 0.91
C CYS A 86 4.04 6.98 0.21
N GLY A 87 5.12 6.92 -0.55
CA GLY A 87 5.67 8.06 -1.29
C GLY A 87 7.11 7.80 -1.68
N PHE A 88 7.73 8.80 -2.27
CA PHE A 88 9.07 8.69 -2.85
C PHE A 88 10.06 9.56 -2.09
N LEU A 89 10.97 8.93 -1.37
CA LEU A 89 12.02 9.64 -0.64
C LEU A 89 12.92 10.48 -1.53
N SER A 90 12.99 10.13 -2.82
CA SER A 90 13.76 10.89 -3.81
C SER A 90 13.14 12.23 -4.17
N ASN A 91 11.86 12.45 -3.88
CA ASN A 91 11.19 13.73 -4.08
C ASN A 91 11.30 14.55 -2.80
N PRO A 92 11.91 15.77 -2.85
CA PRO A 92 12.12 16.55 -1.63
C PRO A 92 10.83 16.89 -0.86
N ASP A 93 9.74 17.16 -1.57
CA ASP A 93 8.47 17.47 -0.92
C ASP A 93 7.88 16.23 -0.25
N GLU A 94 7.97 15.07 -0.89
CA GLU A 94 7.49 13.82 -0.30
C GLU A 94 8.35 13.38 0.87
N GLU A 95 9.66 13.57 0.80
CA GLU A 95 10.54 13.27 1.92
C GLU A 95 10.12 14.06 3.16
N ARG A 96 9.83 15.36 2.98
CA ARG A 96 9.35 16.18 4.10
C ARG A 96 8.03 15.66 4.66
N LEU A 97 7.07 15.30 3.78
CA LEU A 97 5.79 14.76 4.22
C LEU A 97 5.95 13.43 4.96
N LEU A 98 6.80 12.54 4.45
CA LEU A 98 7.01 11.23 5.07
C LEU A 98 7.69 11.34 6.43
N ASN A 99 8.37 12.45 6.70
CA ASN A 99 8.97 12.74 8.01
C ASN A 99 8.08 13.59 8.91
N ASP A 100 6.92 14.01 8.45
CA ASP A 100 5.97 14.82 9.19
C ASP A 100 4.98 13.93 9.94
N GLU A 101 4.92 14.06 11.27
CA GLU A 101 4.03 13.23 12.09
C GLU A 101 2.56 13.38 11.71
N LYS A 102 2.12 14.58 11.34
CA LYS A 102 0.73 14.82 10.94
C LYS A 102 0.39 14.05 9.67
N TYR A 103 1.30 14.04 8.70
CA TYR A 103 1.12 13.32 7.46
C TYR A 103 1.14 11.81 7.69
N GLN A 104 2.08 11.34 8.52
CA GLN A 104 2.16 9.93 8.89
C GLN A 104 0.84 9.46 9.53
N LYS A 105 0.27 10.28 10.41
CA LYS A 105 -0.99 9.96 11.05
C LYS A 105 -2.14 9.85 10.05
N LYS A 106 -2.21 10.78 9.09
CA LYS A 106 -3.22 10.73 8.04
C LYS A 106 -3.06 9.48 7.17
N MET A 107 -1.84 9.11 6.86
CA MET A 107 -1.54 7.90 6.10
C MET A 107 -2.00 6.66 6.85
N VAL A 108 -1.70 6.58 8.14
CA VAL A 108 -2.13 5.46 8.98
C VAL A 108 -3.66 5.40 9.06
N GLU A 109 -4.32 6.54 9.24
CA GLU A 109 -5.78 6.59 9.26
C GLU A 109 -6.39 6.11 7.94
N GLY A 110 -5.80 6.52 6.82
CA GLY A 110 -6.24 6.08 5.50
C GLY A 110 -6.11 4.57 5.32
N ILE A 111 -4.97 4.02 5.72
CA ILE A 111 -4.73 2.58 5.63
C ILE A 111 -5.70 1.81 6.54
N ALA A 112 -5.85 2.24 7.78
CA ALA A 112 -6.73 1.60 8.75
C ALA A 112 -8.19 1.61 8.30
N GLU A 113 -8.66 2.76 7.82
CA GLU A 113 -10.04 2.87 7.31
C GLU A 113 -10.24 1.99 6.07
N GLY A 114 -9.25 1.94 5.19
CA GLY A 114 -9.31 1.08 4.01
C GLY A 114 -9.41 -0.40 4.39
N ILE A 115 -8.62 -0.84 5.37
CA ILE A 115 -8.68 -2.22 5.85
C ILE A 115 -10.06 -2.51 6.44
N GLU A 116 -10.58 -1.62 7.27
CA GLU A 116 -11.90 -1.76 7.86
C GLU A 116 -12.98 -1.86 6.80
N ASN A 117 -12.94 -0.99 5.80
CA ASN A 117 -13.91 -1.01 4.70
C ASN A 117 -13.84 -2.32 3.91
N PHE A 118 -12.64 -2.83 3.70
CA PHE A 118 -12.47 -4.11 3.01
C PHE A 118 -13.09 -5.27 3.79
N LEU A 119 -12.86 -5.31 5.10
CA LEU A 119 -13.30 -6.43 5.94
C LEU A 119 -14.80 -6.40 6.24
N TYR A 120 -15.39 -5.22 6.39
CA TYR A 120 -16.74 -5.09 6.94
C TYR A 120 -17.75 -4.44 6.00
N LYS A 121 -17.33 -4.06 4.83
CA LYS A 121 -18.23 -3.42 3.86
C LYS A 121 -18.01 -3.97 2.46
#